data_8dfd3a4ca347751f0b5b562fd1853c12
#
_entry.id   8dfd3a4ca347751f0b5b562fd1853c12
#
_cell.length_a   1.000
_cell.length_b   1.000
_cell.length_c   1.000
_cell.angle_alpha   90.00
_cell.angle_beta   90.00
_cell.angle_gamma   90.00
#
_symmetry.space_group_name_H-M   'P 1'
#
loop_
_entity.id
_entity.type
_entity.pdbx_description
1 polymer ?
#
loop_
_entity_poly.entity_id
_entity_poly.type
_entity_poly.pdbx_seq_one_letter_code
_entity_poly.pdbx_strand_id
1 'polypeptide(L)'
;IELQKALEEAEVKMGDVDRKLIYAHPSFVEPMLAYIVSDFEKSRGALNDATIGGMVICDSSDQAKHMFEIFSGVYADTPILPKTTSSKSEVLEASEPMPTAYSESVKQAKKVKSAALILHDIGTKEERKNWVEDFKAGKIDFLFVYNMLLTGFDAKRLKKLYLGRVIRKHNLLQALTRVNRTYKDF
;
A
#
# COMPACT_ATOMS: atom_id res chain seq x y z
N ILE A 1 19.41 30.99 17.71
CA ILE A 1 19.07 31.87 16.56
C ILE A 1 19.67 31.31 15.25
N GLU A 2 20.94 30.84 15.22
CA GLU A 2 21.54 30.27 14.00
C GLU A 2 20.95 28.93 13.59
N LEU A 3 20.64 28.06 14.54
CA LEU A 3 20.02 26.75 14.26
C LEU A 3 18.61 26.88 13.66
N GLN A 4 17.88 27.90 14.11
CA GLN A 4 16.53 28.18 13.63
C GLN A 4 16.56 28.76 12.20
N LYS A 5 17.56 29.61 11.91
CA LYS A 5 17.81 30.10 10.55
C LYS A 5 18.25 28.99 9.59
N ALA A 6 19.11 28.07 10.05
CA ALA A 6 19.54 26.93 9.25
C ALA A 6 18.39 25.95 8.97
N LEU A 7 17.45 25.77 9.93
CA LEU A 7 16.24 25.00 9.74
C LEU A 7 15.28 25.66 8.75
N GLU A 8 15.04 26.97 8.88
CA GLU A 8 14.21 27.74 7.94
C GLU A 8 14.82 27.77 6.53
N GLU A 9 16.15 27.91 6.39
CA GLU A 9 16.83 27.82 5.09
C GLU A 9 16.81 26.40 4.51
N ALA A 10 16.84 25.35 5.34
CA ALA A 10 16.67 23.98 4.92
C ALA A 10 15.22 23.70 4.48
N GLU A 11 14.23 24.22 5.20
CA GLU A 11 12.81 24.11 4.83
C GLU A 11 12.48 24.88 3.54
N VAL A 12 13.11 26.05 3.31
CA VAL A 12 12.94 26.80 2.06
C VAL A 12 13.65 26.14 0.88
N LYS A 13 14.77 25.44 1.11
CA LYS A 13 15.46 24.63 0.08
C LYS A 13 14.78 23.29 -0.18
N MET A 14 14.04 22.75 0.78
CA MET A 14 13.18 21.58 0.62
C MET A 14 11.84 21.97 0.01
N GLY A 15 11.85 22.40 -1.24
CA GLY A 15 10.63 22.59 -2.00
C GLY A 15 9.83 21.30 -2.14
N ASP A 16 8.59 21.40 -2.60
CA ASP A 16 7.66 20.26 -2.77
C ASP A 16 8.26 19.10 -3.59
N VAL A 17 9.21 19.39 -4.48
CA VAL A 17 9.94 18.42 -5.31
C VAL A 17 10.87 17.56 -4.46
N ASP A 18 11.62 18.16 -3.56
CA ASP A 18 12.60 17.45 -2.73
C ASP A 18 11.91 16.54 -1.72
N ARG A 19 10.78 16.98 -1.16
CA ARG A 19 9.96 16.16 -0.27
C ARG A 19 9.42 14.92 -0.97
N LYS A 20 8.90 15.05 -2.19
CA LYS A 20 8.39 13.92 -2.97
C LYS A 20 9.48 12.91 -3.31
N LEU A 21 10.69 13.39 -3.63
CA LEU A 21 11.84 12.54 -3.89
C LEU A 21 12.24 11.75 -2.63
N ILE A 22 12.28 12.40 -1.45
CA ILE A 22 12.58 11.74 -0.18
C ILE A 22 11.55 10.67 0.14
N TYR A 23 10.27 10.99 0.03
CA TYR A 23 9.19 10.05 0.35
C TYR A 23 9.03 8.91 -0.66
N ALA A 24 9.54 9.07 -1.89
CA ALA A 24 9.61 8.01 -2.88
C ALA A 24 10.91 7.19 -2.80
N HIS A 25 11.91 7.63 -2.03
CA HIS A 25 13.20 6.94 -1.95
C HIS A 25 13.05 5.54 -1.30
N PRO A 26 13.68 4.49 -1.84
CA PRO A 26 13.56 3.11 -1.30
C PRO A 26 13.84 3.03 0.20
N SER A 27 14.89 3.67 0.71
CA SER A 27 15.24 3.67 2.15
C SER A 27 14.15 4.27 3.05
N PHE A 28 13.19 5.03 2.52
CA PHE A 28 12.03 5.52 3.23
C PHE A 28 10.83 4.58 3.02
N VAL A 29 10.65 4.12 1.80
CA VAL A 29 9.50 3.31 1.39
C VAL A 29 9.54 1.89 1.99
N GLU A 30 10.72 1.26 2.02
CA GLU A 30 10.89 -0.10 2.55
C GLU A 30 10.43 -0.24 4.01
N PRO A 31 10.97 0.55 4.99
CA PRO A 31 10.56 0.41 6.38
C PRO A 31 9.10 0.83 6.59
N MET A 32 8.60 1.80 5.82
CA MET A 32 7.20 2.21 5.87
C MET A 32 6.28 1.08 5.39
N LEU A 33 6.61 0.41 4.29
CA LEU A 33 5.84 -0.72 3.78
C LEU A 33 5.88 -1.91 4.73
N ALA A 34 7.05 -2.23 5.28
CA ALA A 34 7.19 -3.30 6.28
C ALA A 34 6.31 -3.06 7.51
N TYR A 35 6.27 -1.82 8.01
CA TYR A 35 5.36 -1.43 9.09
C TYR A 35 3.90 -1.61 8.70
N ILE A 36 3.48 -1.12 7.53
CA ILE A 36 2.10 -1.20 7.03
C ILE A 36 1.65 -2.66 6.92
N VAL A 37 2.46 -3.53 6.33
CA VAL A 37 2.13 -4.95 6.17
C VAL A 37 2.03 -5.63 7.53
N SER A 38 2.99 -5.41 8.43
CA SER A 38 2.97 -5.97 9.78
C SER A 38 1.76 -5.52 10.60
N ASP A 39 1.42 -4.22 10.57
CA ASP A 39 0.24 -3.67 11.27
C ASP A 39 -1.07 -4.23 10.70
N PHE A 40 -1.13 -4.39 9.39
CA PHE A 40 -2.32 -4.95 8.73
C PHE A 40 -2.52 -6.43 9.06
N GLU A 41 -1.46 -7.24 9.04
CA GLU A 41 -1.52 -8.65 9.42
C GLU A 41 -1.93 -8.82 10.90
N LYS A 42 -1.42 -7.97 11.79
CA LYS A 42 -1.89 -7.91 13.20
C LYS A 42 -3.37 -7.59 13.29
N SER A 43 -3.87 -6.67 12.45
CA SER A 43 -5.29 -6.32 12.41
C SER A 43 -6.16 -7.48 11.92
N ARG A 44 -5.74 -8.21 10.89
CA ARG A 44 -6.37 -9.46 10.46
C ARG A 44 -6.38 -10.49 11.59
N GLY A 45 -5.29 -10.56 12.37
CA GLY A 45 -5.16 -11.40 13.55
C GLY A 45 -6.17 -11.03 14.64
N ALA A 46 -6.24 -9.76 14.99
CA ALA A 46 -7.11 -9.23 16.05
C ALA A 46 -8.59 -9.40 15.72
N LEU A 47 -8.98 -9.13 14.48
CA LEU A 47 -10.36 -9.30 14.00
C LEU A 47 -10.69 -10.76 13.63
N ASN A 48 -9.71 -11.65 13.67
CA ASN A 48 -9.82 -13.04 13.21
C ASN A 48 -10.42 -13.16 11.80
N ASP A 49 -10.18 -12.19 10.92
CA ASP A 49 -10.72 -12.14 9.55
C ASP A 49 -9.63 -11.80 8.53
N ALA A 50 -9.25 -12.79 7.71
CA ALA A 50 -8.31 -12.62 6.62
C ALA A 50 -8.91 -11.93 5.38
N THR A 51 -10.22 -11.70 5.35
CA THR A 51 -10.91 -11.13 4.19
C THR A 51 -10.96 -9.61 4.19
N ILE A 52 -10.58 -8.94 5.28
CA ILE A 52 -10.48 -7.49 5.29
C ILE A 52 -9.40 -7.01 4.32
N GLY A 53 -9.62 -5.87 3.71
CA GLY A 53 -8.72 -5.23 2.76
C GLY A 53 -8.11 -3.94 3.31
N GLY A 54 -6.95 -3.56 2.77
CA GLY A 54 -6.24 -2.33 3.10
C GLY A 54 -6.04 -1.43 1.87
N MET A 55 -5.86 -0.13 2.13
CA MET A 55 -5.50 0.85 1.09
C MET A 55 -4.42 1.78 1.62
N VAL A 56 -3.42 2.05 0.79
CA VAL A 56 -2.37 3.04 1.06
C VAL A 56 -2.55 4.21 0.11
N ILE A 57 -2.80 5.39 0.65
CA ILE A 57 -2.83 6.64 -0.10
C ILE A 57 -1.43 7.23 -0.09
N CYS A 58 -0.71 7.12 -1.19
CA CYS A 58 0.66 7.56 -1.34
C CYS A 58 0.77 9.09 -1.53
N ASP A 59 1.94 9.66 -1.24
CA ASP A 59 2.24 11.08 -1.45
C ASP A 59 2.47 11.43 -2.93
N SER A 60 2.98 10.47 -3.69
CA SER A 60 3.25 10.62 -5.13
C SER A 60 2.98 9.32 -5.91
N SER A 61 2.95 9.41 -7.23
CA SER A 61 2.89 8.24 -8.11
C SER A 61 4.15 7.38 -7.98
N ASP A 62 5.31 8.02 -7.81
CA ASP A 62 6.59 7.33 -7.69
C ASP A 62 6.69 6.56 -6.39
N GLN A 63 6.23 7.14 -5.26
CA GLN A 63 6.10 6.41 -4.00
C GLN A 63 5.19 5.19 -4.14
N ALA A 64 4.05 5.34 -4.82
CA ALA A 64 3.11 4.23 -5.03
C ALA A 64 3.71 3.12 -5.90
N LYS A 65 4.48 3.46 -6.94
CA LYS A 65 5.20 2.51 -7.80
C LYS A 65 6.26 1.76 -7.00
N HIS A 66 7.11 2.45 -6.26
CA HIS A 66 8.15 1.82 -5.44
C HIS A 66 7.55 0.92 -4.35
N MET A 67 6.47 1.35 -3.67
CA MET A 67 5.77 0.48 -2.72
C MET A 67 5.26 -0.81 -3.37
N PHE A 68 4.67 -0.70 -4.54
CA PHE A 68 4.13 -1.84 -5.27
C PHE A 68 5.24 -2.78 -5.76
N GLU A 69 6.37 -2.25 -6.23
CA GLU A 69 7.54 -3.03 -6.65
C GLU A 69 8.13 -3.82 -5.48
N ILE A 70 8.37 -3.16 -4.34
CA ILE A 70 8.89 -3.82 -3.13
C ILE A 70 7.88 -4.84 -2.61
N PHE A 71 6.59 -4.51 -2.59
CA PHE A 71 5.54 -5.45 -2.18
C PHE A 71 5.53 -6.68 -3.07
N SER A 72 5.60 -6.50 -4.38
CA SER A 72 5.59 -7.59 -5.37
C SER A 72 6.80 -8.49 -5.27
N GLY A 73 7.97 -7.95 -4.90
CA GLY A 73 9.20 -8.71 -4.73
C GLY A 73 9.31 -9.46 -3.39
N VAL A 74 8.70 -8.92 -2.31
CA VAL A 74 8.90 -9.42 -0.94
C VAL A 74 7.69 -10.16 -0.37
N TYR A 75 6.48 -9.71 -0.69
CA TYR A 75 5.25 -10.15 -0.02
C TYR A 75 4.27 -10.89 -0.94
N ALA A 76 4.31 -10.65 -2.24
CA ALA A 76 3.33 -11.21 -3.16
C ALA A 76 3.63 -12.67 -3.51
N ASP A 77 2.64 -13.55 -3.35
CA ASP A 77 2.69 -14.92 -3.90
C ASP A 77 2.52 -14.91 -5.42
N THR A 78 1.80 -13.93 -5.97
CA THR A 78 1.60 -13.74 -7.41
C THR A 78 1.51 -12.23 -7.70
N PRO A 79 2.50 -11.61 -8.32
CA PRO A 79 2.44 -10.21 -8.67
C PRO A 79 1.39 -9.97 -9.76
N ILE A 80 0.39 -9.14 -9.46
CA ILE A 80 -0.58 -8.65 -10.46
C ILE A 80 0.07 -7.45 -11.16
N LEU A 81 0.95 -7.75 -12.12
CA LEU A 81 1.59 -6.73 -12.95
C LEU A 81 0.65 -6.26 -14.06
N PRO A 82 0.50 -4.94 -14.28
CA PRO A 82 0.03 -4.45 -15.56
C PRO A 82 0.99 -4.93 -16.65
N LYS A 83 0.46 -5.38 -17.78
CA LYS A 83 1.26 -5.80 -18.93
C LYS A 83 1.94 -4.58 -19.55
N THR A 84 3.07 -4.19 -19.00
CA THR A 84 4.00 -3.26 -19.63
C THR A 84 5.29 -3.99 -19.93
N THR A 85 5.65 -3.94 -21.20
CA THR A 85 6.82 -4.55 -21.84
C THR A 85 8.14 -4.22 -21.12
N SER A 86 8.91 -5.31 -20.93
CA SER A 86 10.37 -5.41 -20.82
C SER A 86 11.14 -4.61 -19.75
N SER A 87 11.72 -5.33 -18.82
CA SER A 87 13.16 -5.63 -18.86
C SER A 87 13.52 -6.67 -17.79
N LYS A 88 14.44 -7.57 -18.19
CA LYS A 88 15.02 -8.64 -17.38
C LYS A 88 15.77 -8.07 -16.18
N SER A 89 15.57 -8.64 -15.03
CA SER A 89 16.54 -8.61 -13.93
C SER A 89 16.66 -10.02 -13.35
N GLU A 90 17.89 -10.43 -13.17
CA GLU A 90 18.31 -11.75 -12.76
C GLU A 90 17.93 -12.08 -11.32
N VAL A 91 17.61 -13.34 -11.11
CA VAL A 91 17.29 -13.97 -9.84
C VAL A 91 18.56 -14.07 -8.98
N LEU A 92 18.52 -13.54 -7.77
CA LEU A 92 19.46 -13.88 -6.70
C LEU A 92 18.75 -14.79 -5.70
N GLU A 93 19.28 -15.99 -5.59
CA GLU A 93 18.88 -17.00 -4.63
C GLU A 93 19.14 -16.52 -3.19
N ALA A 94 18.15 -16.62 -2.34
CA ALA A 94 18.30 -16.44 -0.90
C ALA A 94 17.89 -17.72 -0.17
N SER A 95 18.77 -18.17 0.68
CA SER A 95 18.81 -19.38 1.48
C SER A 95 17.65 -19.51 2.47
N GLU A 96 17.17 -20.75 2.63
CA GLU A 96 16.08 -21.15 3.53
C GLU A 96 16.48 -21.13 5.02
N PRO A 97 15.56 -20.85 5.93
CA PRO A 97 15.60 -21.32 7.31
C PRO A 97 14.52 -22.36 7.61
N MET A 98 14.88 -23.34 8.41
CA MET A 98 14.17 -24.57 8.79
C MET A 98 12.85 -24.39 9.56
N PRO A 99 11.92 -25.36 9.52
CA PRO A 99 10.52 -25.18 9.94
C PRO A 99 10.22 -25.63 11.39
N THR A 100 9.31 -24.93 12.05
CA THR A 100 8.58 -25.38 13.24
C THR A 100 7.08 -25.50 12.96
N ALA A 101 6.60 -26.71 12.91
CA ALA A 101 5.45 -27.12 12.09
C ALA A 101 4.04 -26.97 12.68
N TYR A 102 3.76 -26.32 13.80
CA TYR A 102 2.41 -26.31 14.40
C TYR A 102 1.79 -24.93 14.63
N SER A 103 2.54 -23.87 14.43
CA SER A 103 2.08 -22.48 14.56
C SER A 103 1.85 -21.81 13.18
N GLU A 104 2.25 -22.44 12.10
CA GLU A 104 2.40 -21.81 10.77
C GLU A 104 1.10 -21.75 9.95
N SER A 105 0.23 -22.76 10.02
CA SER A 105 -0.97 -22.80 9.18
C SER A 105 -1.99 -21.69 9.52
N VAL A 106 -2.12 -21.32 10.78
CA VAL A 106 -2.99 -20.22 11.22
C VAL A 106 -2.38 -18.86 10.94
N LYS A 107 -1.03 -18.76 10.96
CA LYS A 107 -0.30 -17.53 10.61
C LYS A 107 -0.28 -17.27 9.10
N GLN A 108 -0.16 -18.32 8.28
CA GLN A 108 -0.17 -18.18 6.81
C GLN A 108 -1.50 -17.68 6.25
N ALA A 109 -2.63 -18.11 6.81
CA ALA A 109 -3.96 -17.68 6.36
C ALA A 109 -4.23 -16.17 6.55
N LYS A 110 -3.46 -15.48 7.39
CA LYS A 110 -3.61 -14.05 7.71
C LYS A 110 -2.59 -13.15 7.02
N LYS A 111 -1.63 -13.73 6.32
CA LYS A 111 -0.63 -12.98 5.55
C LYS A 111 -1.25 -12.24 4.37
N VAL A 112 -0.65 -11.11 4.07
CA VAL A 112 -0.98 -10.33 2.87
C VAL A 112 -0.23 -10.93 1.70
N LYS A 113 -0.92 -11.20 0.60
CA LYS A 113 -0.37 -11.95 -0.54
C LYS A 113 -0.51 -11.25 -1.87
N SER A 114 -1.39 -10.25 -1.95
CA SER A 114 -1.72 -9.61 -3.22
C SER A 114 -1.95 -8.12 -3.09
N ALA A 115 -1.51 -7.37 -4.09
CA ALA A 115 -1.75 -5.94 -4.17
C ALA A 115 -2.03 -5.51 -5.61
N ALA A 116 -2.68 -4.36 -5.76
CA ALA A 116 -2.81 -3.68 -7.03
C ALA A 116 -2.41 -2.21 -6.92
N LEU A 117 -1.83 -1.69 -8.00
CA LEU A 117 -1.42 -0.30 -8.14
C LEU A 117 -2.44 0.44 -9.00
N ILE A 118 -3.14 1.40 -8.40
CA ILE A 118 -4.18 2.18 -9.08
C ILE A 118 -3.68 3.61 -9.27
N LEU A 119 -3.15 3.87 -10.45
CA LEU A 119 -2.71 5.19 -10.90
C LEU A 119 -3.41 5.56 -12.20
N HIS A 120 -3.42 6.86 -12.51
CA HIS A 120 -4.07 7.36 -13.72
C HIS A 120 -3.33 6.91 -15.00
N ASP A 121 -2.01 6.81 -14.92
CA ASP A 121 -1.09 6.48 -15.99
C ASP A 121 -0.75 4.98 -16.10
N ILE A 122 -1.29 4.13 -15.23
CA ILE A 122 -1.03 2.69 -15.24
C ILE A 122 -2.28 1.91 -15.59
N GLY A 123 -2.12 1.03 -16.57
CA GLY A 123 -3.19 0.21 -17.12
C GLY A 123 -4.30 1.00 -17.83
N THR A 124 -5.19 0.27 -18.45
CA THR A 124 -6.40 0.84 -19.06
C THR A 124 -7.46 1.16 -18.01
N LYS A 125 -8.48 1.92 -18.38
CA LYS A 125 -9.63 2.20 -17.51
C LYS A 125 -10.35 0.90 -17.09
N GLU A 126 -10.41 -0.07 -18.00
CA GLU A 126 -11.04 -1.37 -17.75
C GLU A 126 -10.22 -2.23 -16.80
N GLU A 127 -8.90 -2.29 -16.97
CA GLU A 127 -8.01 -3.01 -16.06
C GLU A 127 -8.10 -2.44 -14.64
N ARG A 128 -8.05 -1.13 -14.49
CA ARG A 128 -8.21 -0.48 -13.18
C ARG A 128 -9.55 -0.80 -12.54
N LYS A 129 -10.64 -0.84 -13.33
CA LYS A 129 -11.96 -1.26 -12.86
C LYS A 129 -11.96 -2.71 -12.40
N ASN A 130 -11.33 -3.61 -13.17
CA ASN A 130 -11.22 -5.02 -12.81
C ASN A 130 -10.43 -5.22 -11.51
N TRP A 131 -9.31 -4.52 -11.32
CA TRP A 131 -8.56 -4.59 -10.05
C TRP A 131 -9.37 -4.09 -8.84
N VAL A 132 -10.19 -3.07 -9.04
CA VAL A 132 -11.12 -2.59 -8.00
C VAL A 132 -12.19 -3.64 -7.68
N GLU A 133 -12.75 -4.31 -8.68
CA GLU A 133 -13.73 -5.37 -8.46
C GLU A 133 -13.06 -6.62 -7.84
N ASP A 134 -11.84 -6.98 -8.25
CA ASP A 134 -11.07 -8.05 -7.63
C ASP A 134 -10.71 -7.73 -6.17
N PHE A 135 -10.42 -6.47 -5.86
CA PHE A 135 -10.28 -6.04 -4.47
C PHE A 135 -11.59 -6.22 -3.69
N LYS A 136 -12.72 -5.79 -4.23
CA LYS A 136 -14.04 -5.97 -3.58
C LYS A 136 -14.40 -7.45 -3.39
N ALA A 137 -14.03 -8.29 -4.34
CA ALA A 137 -14.23 -9.74 -4.30
C ALA A 137 -13.28 -10.48 -3.34
N GLY A 138 -12.25 -9.81 -2.81
CA GLY A 138 -11.30 -10.41 -1.88
C GLY A 138 -10.10 -11.10 -2.52
N LYS A 139 -9.91 -10.96 -3.82
CA LYS A 139 -8.75 -11.51 -4.54
C LYS A 139 -7.50 -10.65 -4.38
N ILE A 140 -7.67 -9.37 -4.08
CA ILE A 140 -6.59 -8.41 -3.85
C ILE A 140 -6.70 -7.90 -2.42
N ASP A 141 -5.59 -7.95 -1.66
CA ASP A 141 -5.52 -7.57 -0.26
C ASP A 141 -5.29 -6.08 -0.05
N PHE A 142 -4.37 -5.50 -0.86
CA PHE A 142 -3.97 -4.11 -0.79
C PHE A 142 -4.19 -3.34 -2.08
N LEU A 143 -4.57 -2.07 -1.94
CA LEU A 143 -4.53 -1.09 -3.01
C LEU A 143 -3.51 0.00 -2.69
N PHE A 144 -2.53 0.21 -3.58
CA PHE A 144 -1.66 1.38 -3.58
C PHE A 144 -2.22 2.42 -4.52
N VAL A 145 -2.53 3.62 -4.02
CA VAL A 145 -3.23 4.66 -4.79
C VAL A 145 -2.56 6.02 -4.62
N TYR A 146 -2.63 6.84 -5.67
CA TYR A 146 -2.30 8.25 -5.63
C TYR A 146 -3.36 9.05 -6.38
N ASN A 147 -3.99 10.03 -5.72
CA ASN A 147 -5.06 10.89 -6.26
C ASN A 147 -6.26 10.16 -6.87
N MET A 148 -6.40 8.86 -6.65
CA MET A 148 -7.49 8.04 -7.16
C MET A 148 -8.25 7.35 -6.04
N LEU A 149 -9.47 6.92 -6.31
CA LEU A 149 -10.35 6.19 -5.38
C LEU A 149 -10.72 6.96 -4.09
N LEU A 150 -10.38 8.25 -4.00
CA LEU A 150 -10.80 9.10 -2.88
C LEU A 150 -12.29 9.45 -2.96
N THR A 151 -12.87 9.41 -4.15
CA THR A 151 -14.30 9.64 -4.42
C THR A 151 -14.89 8.45 -5.18
N GLY A 152 -16.15 8.12 -4.94
CA GLY A 152 -16.87 7.08 -5.69
C GLY A 152 -16.45 5.63 -5.44
N PHE A 153 -15.37 5.36 -4.67
CA PHE A 153 -14.95 4.00 -4.33
C PHE A 153 -15.76 3.45 -3.16
N ASP A 154 -16.36 2.30 -3.34
CA ASP A 154 -17.13 1.59 -2.32
C ASP A 154 -16.67 0.13 -2.23
N ALA A 155 -16.03 -0.20 -1.11
CA ALA A 155 -15.64 -1.56 -0.77
C ALA A 155 -15.82 -1.79 0.73
N LYS A 156 -16.86 -2.55 1.11
CA LYS A 156 -17.19 -2.82 2.52
C LYS A 156 -16.04 -3.49 3.28
N ARG A 157 -15.25 -4.33 2.60
CA ARG A 157 -14.10 -5.01 3.19
C ARG A 157 -12.89 -4.12 3.47
N LEU A 158 -12.86 -2.87 2.97
CA LEU A 158 -11.81 -1.92 3.28
C LEU A 158 -11.93 -1.49 4.75
N LYS A 159 -11.03 -1.98 5.60
CA LYS A 159 -11.00 -1.72 7.06
C LYS A 159 -9.78 -0.99 7.55
N LYS A 160 -8.75 -0.89 6.73
CA LYS A 160 -7.53 -0.15 7.04
C LYS A 160 -7.18 0.82 5.92
N LEU A 161 -6.89 2.04 6.33
CA LEU A 161 -6.42 3.11 5.46
C LEU A 161 -5.13 3.67 6.01
N TYR A 162 -4.08 3.63 5.21
CA TYR A 162 -2.78 4.21 5.53
C TYR A 162 -2.57 5.48 4.72
N LEU A 163 -2.19 6.54 5.40
CA LEU A 163 -2.01 7.85 4.78
C LEU A 163 -0.53 8.16 4.66
N GLY A 164 0.03 7.98 3.47
CA GLY A 164 1.41 8.35 3.13
C GLY A 164 1.60 9.84 2.89
N ARG A 165 0.53 10.64 2.97
CA ARG A 165 0.56 12.10 2.82
C ARG A 165 -0.42 12.77 3.76
N VAL A 166 -0.22 14.07 3.98
CA VAL A 166 -1.18 14.90 4.71
C VAL A 166 -2.42 15.13 3.84
N ILE A 167 -3.55 14.61 4.30
CA ILE A 167 -4.87 14.82 3.67
C ILE A 167 -5.64 15.81 4.52
N ARG A 168 -6.19 16.87 3.89
CA ARG A 168 -6.85 17.96 4.61
C ARG A 168 -8.36 17.98 4.37
N LYS A 169 -9.10 18.45 5.39
CA LYS A 169 -10.53 18.82 5.32
C LYS A 169 -11.42 17.73 4.68
N HIS A 170 -12.17 18.09 3.67
CA HIS A 170 -13.17 17.27 3.01
C HIS A 170 -12.62 15.93 2.49
N ASN A 171 -11.43 15.94 1.90
CA ASN A 171 -10.80 14.72 1.39
C ASN A 171 -10.48 13.71 2.50
N LEU A 172 -10.12 14.19 3.70
CA LEU A 172 -9.89 13.31 4.85
C LEU A 172 -11.20 12.65 5.32
N LEU A 173 -12.26 13.43 5.43
CA LEU A 173 -13.58 12.89 5.79
C LEU A 173 -14.06 11.87 4.78
N GLN A 174 -13.91 12.14 3.49
CA GLN A 174 -14.25 11.19 2.43
C GLN A 174 -13.43 9.90 2.52
N ALA A 175 -12.15 9.99 2.81
CA ALA A 175 -11.29 8.82 2.99
C ALA A 175 -11.71 7.99 4.22
N LEU A 176 -11.99 8.64 5.36
CA LEU A 176 -12.41 7.99 6.60
C LEU A 176 -13.78 7.30 6.47
N THR A 177 -14.74 7.89 5.77
CA THR A 177 -16.06 7.26 5.54
C THR A 177 -15.97 5.96 4.76
N ARG A 178 -14.86 5.68 4.08
CA ARG A 178 -14.62 4.44 3.33
C ARG A 178 -14.34 3.25 4.21
N VAL A 179 -13.60 3.46 5.31
CA VAL A 179 -13.24 2.39 6.26
C VAL A 179 -14.29 2.21 7.35
N ASN A 180 -15.10 3.24 7.60
CA ASN A 180 -16.17 3.21 8.61
C ASN A 180 -17.49 2.67 8.04
N ARG A 181 -17.44 1.51 7.43
CA ARG A 181 -18.62 0.80 6.89
C ARG A 181 -18.77 -0.53 7.57
N THR A 182 -20.01 -0.95 7.79
CA THR A 182 -20.31 -2.28 8.33
C THR A 182 -19.83 -3.36 7.36
N TYR A 183 -19.05 -4.29 7.86
CA TYR A 183 -18.59 -5.47 7.13
C TYR A 183 -18.64 -6.67 8.06
N LYS A 184 -19.46 -7.67 7.74
CA LYS A 184 -19.79 -8.76 8.65
C LYS A 184 -20.31 -8.22 9.99
N ASP A 185 -19.78 -8.69 11.11
CA ASP A 185 -20.20 -8.33 12.47
C ASP A 185 -19.42 -7.14 13.07
N PHE A 186 -18.61 -6.41 12.27
CA PHE A 186 -17.82 -5.26 12.70
C PHE A 186 -17.74 -4.13 11.68
#